data_f01dffa7e36144cfa15b7db6c80bdde7
#
_entry.id   f01dffa7e36144cfa15b7db6c80bdde7
#
_cell.length_a   1.000
_cell.length_b   1.000
_cell.length_c   1.000
_cell.angle_alpha   90.00
_cell.angle_beta   90.00
_cell.angle_gamma   90.00
#
_symmetry.space_group_name_H-M   'P 1'
#
loop_
_entity.id
_entity.type
_entity.pdbx_description
1 polymer ?
#
loop_
_entity_poly.entity_id
_entity_poly.type
_entity_poly.pdbx_seq_one_letter_code
_entity_poly.pdbx_strand_id
1 'polypeptide(L)'
;MNWFLESRAVPQHPQLLPAIAEDPQDVGSNPFLGTTHSPVSTGALTSAAAAPRDVTMHVKLEAVTAPLRASIAAQSGVAIVDHDADLTVHESGQQVQLLGPAGDPIVSTVSSDPKLVQRIAAQAWVNRTLPAGSDALGLRAETDPGSRGNTFVQCESFVFEVRLQKPAYLMLLDLDPQGGLTVLYPTRSSERQVVDAGAAKAIPGSDPKQHILVTAPFGTDQVTVLAFERPQEFLAELNGAERFAVGSGRAEVLARGLAHVSGAVSVQQVNVNTYAGNGKDSCGP
;
A
#
# COMPACT_ATOMS: atom_id res chain seq x y z
N MET A 1 6.56 -1.06 12.15
CA MET A 1 6.72 -2.48 11.78
C MET A 1 7.82 -2.59 10.74
N ASN A 2 8.82 -3.43 10.94
CA ASN A 2 9.83 -3.69 9.91
C ASN A 2 9.43 -4.97 9.18
N TRP A 3 8.93 -4.83 7.98
CA TRP A 3 8.57 -5.94 7.13
C TRP A 3 9.84 -6.48 6.46
N PHE A 4 10.34 -7.62 6.95
CA PHE A 4 11.45 -8.32 6.31
C PHE A 4 10.92 -9.46 5.44
N LEU A 5 11.09 -9.32 4.14
CA LEU A 5 11.03 -10.45 3.22
C LEU A 5 12.44 -11.08 3.22
N GLU A 6 12.63 -12.16 3.95
CA GLU A 6 13.87 -12.93 3.87
C GLU A 6 14.01 -13.56 2.48
N SER A 7 14.72 -12.86 1.61
CA SER A 7 15.13 -13.39 0.32
C SER A 7 16.46 -14.11 0.47
N ARG A 8 16.45 -15.42 0.76
CA ARG A 8 17.64 -16.25 0.60
C ARG A 8 17.95 -16.39 -0.89
N ALA A 9 19.08 -15.86 -1.32
CA ALA A 9 19.63 -16.06 -2.64
C ALA A 9 19.87 -17.57 -2.87
N VAL A 10 19.14 -18.14 -3.83
CA VAL A 10 19.44 -19.47 -4.35
C VAL A 10 20.64 -19.33 -5.31
N PRO A 11 21.73 -20.10 -5.17
CA PRO A 11 22.83 -20.06 -6.13
C PRO A 11 22.32 -20.50 -7.52
N GLN A 12 22.47 -19.63 -8.49
CA GLN A 12 22.18 -19.98 -9.88
C GLN A 12 23.30 -20.87 -10.41
N HIS A 13 23.00 -22.13 -10.65
CA HIS A 13 23.80 -22.95 -11.55
C HIS A 13 23.39 -22.62 -12.99
N PRO A 14 24.33 -22.28 -13.89
CA PRO A 14 24.02 -22.11 -15.30
C PRO A 14 23.75 -23.48 -15.95
N GLN A 15 22.51 -23.79 -16.25
CA GLN A 15 22.19 -24.88 -17.17
C GLN A 15 22.22 -24.36 -18.60
N LEU A 16 23.19 -24.86 -19.35
CA LEU A 16 23.29 -24.71 -20.79
C LEU A 16 22.06 -25.36 -21.47
N LEU A 17 21.26 -24.56 -22.12
CA LEU A 17 20.21 -25.05 -23.02
C LEU A 17 20.85 -25.35 -24.42
N PRO A 18 20.49 -26.44 -25.07
CA PRO A 18 20.99 -26.75 -26.44
C PRO A 18 20.34 -25.82 -27.46
N ALA A 19 21.17 -25.41 -28.43
CA ALA A 19 20.75 -24.62 -29.58
C ALA A 19 19.73 -25.38 -30.42
N ILE A 20 18.59 -24.75 -30.68
CA ILE A 20 17.62 -25.23 -31.67
C ILE A 20 17.99 -24.59 -33.02
N ALA A 21 18.21 -25.45 -34.02
CA ALA A 21 18.53 -25.08 -35.38
C ALA A 21 17.37 -24.36 -36.06
N GLU A 22 17.70 -23.29 -36.77
CA GLU A 22 16.79 -22.61 -37.70
C GLU A 22 16.54 -23.48 -38.92
N ASP A 23 15.27 -23.63 -39.30
CA ASP A 23 14.88 -24.18 -40.59
C ASP A 23 14.22 -23.07 -41.42
N PRO A 24 14.75 -22.71 -42.58
CA PRO A 24 14.17 -21.68 -43.43
C PRO A 24 13.28 -22.32 -44.51
N GLN A 25 12.19 -21.64 -44.80
CA GLN A 25 11.32 -21.73 -45.97
C GLN A 25 9.84 -22.05 -45.65
N ASP A 26 8.98 -21.04 -45.81
CA ASP A 26 8.02 -21.11 -46.90
C ASP A 26 7.46 -19.72 -47.27
N VAL A 27 7.60 -19.38 -48.56
CA VAL A 27 7.12 -18.16 -49.18
C VAL A 27 5.75 -18.45 -49.75
N GLY A 28 4.70 -18.00 -49.11
CA GLY A 28 3.32 -18.09 -49.56
C GLY A 28 2.74 -16.70 -49.87
N SER A 29 2.75 -16.35 -51.13
CA SER A 29 2.10 -15.16 -51.67
C SER A 29 0.57 -15.23 -51.53
N ASN A 30 -0.06 -14.19 -51.02
CA ASN A 30 -1.50 -14.04 -51.18
C ASN A 30 -1.83 -12.58 -51.58
N PRO A 31 -2.39 -12.35 -52.77
CA PRO A 31 -2.77 -11.04 -53.23
C PRO A 31 -4.24 -10.78 -52.92
N PHE A 32 -4.56 -9.87 -52.02
CA PHE A 32 -5.85 -9.22 -51.99
C PHE A 32 -5.67 -7.70 -51.87
N LEU A 33 -5.88 -7.06 -53.00
CA LEU A 33 -6.01 -5.63 -53.16
C LEU A 33 -7.34 -5.13 -52.58
N GLY A 34 -7.27 -4.02 -51.88
CA GLY A 34 -8.32 -3.00 -51.87
C GLY A 34 -9.20 -2.96 -50.67
N THR A 35 -8.93 -1.97 -49.83
CA THR A 35 -10.01 -1.04 -49.43
C THR A 35 -9.42 0.21 -48.70
N THR A 36 -9.89 1.32 -49.13
CA THR A 36 -9.71 2.70 -48.73
C THR A 36 -9.54 2.91 -47.23
N HIS A 37 -8.37 3.47 -46.86
CA HIS A 37 -8.14 4.03 -45.53
C HIS A 37 -8.87 5.37 -45.39
N SER A 38 -9.92 5.40 -44.58
CA SER A 38 -10.38 6.62 -43.94
C SER A 38 -9.37 7.01 -42.84
N PRO A 39 -8.99 8.29 -42.73
CA PRO A 39 -8.11 8.73 -41.66
C PRO A 39 -8.84 8.58 -40.33
N VAL A 40 -8.37 7.64 -39.49
CA VAL A 40 -8.75 7.59 -38.09
C VAL A 40 -8.22 8.85 -37.42
N SER A 41 -9.14 9.72 -37.04
CA SER A 41 -8.85 10.91 -36.24
C SER A 41 -8.19 10.44 -34.93
N THR A 42 -6.89 10.67 -34.80
CA THR A 42 -6.16 10.54 -33.56
C THR A 42 -6.59 11.67 -32.64
N GLY A 43 -7.74 11.48 -32.00
CA GLY A 43 -8.12 12.28 -30.83
C GLY A 43 -7.09 12.00 -29.75
N ALA A 44 -6.21 12.95 -29.51
CA ALA A 44 -5.33 12.94 -28.36
C ALA A 44 -6.21 12.88 -27.11
N LEU A 45 -6.29 11.69 -26.49
CA LEU A 45 -6.81 11.53 -25.14
C LEU A 45 -5.80 12.21 -24.21
N THR A 46 -5.97 13.50 -23.99
CA THR A 46 -5.36 14.20 -22.87
C THR A 46 -5.92 13.57 -21.60
N SER A 47 -5.19 12.56 -21.08
CA SER A 47 -5.41 12.05 -19.74
C SER A 47 -5.15 13.21 -18.78
N ALA A 48 -6.22 13.79 -18.27
CA ALA A 48 -6.11 14.77 -17.20
C ALA A 48 -5.52 14.02 -15.99
N ALA A 49 -4.28 14.33 -15.63
CA ALA A 49 -3.70 13.88 -14.40
C ALA A 49 -4.66 14.25 -13.25
N ALA A 50 -5.04 13.27 -12.44
CA ALA A 50 -5.90 13.51 -11.31
C ALA A 50 -5.20 14.52 -10.39
N ALA A 51 -5.81 15.71 -10.20
CA ALA A 51 -5.27 16.71 -9.29
C ALA A 51 -5.15 16.10 -7.87
N PRO A 52 -4.09 16.47 -7.12
CA PRO A 52 -3.98 16.07 -5.72
C PRO A 52 -5.26 16.46 -4.99
N ARG A 53 -5.79 15.56 -4.18
CA ARG A 53 -7.00 15.86 -3.41
C ARG A 53 -6.68 16.94 -2.39
N ASP A 54 -7.48 17.97 -2.34
CA ASP A 54 -7.52 18.90 -1.20
C ASP A 54 -8.32 18.23 -0.06
N VAL A 55 -7.77 17.13 0.46
CA VAL A 55 -8.37 16.38 1.55
C VAL A 55 -7.73 16.82 2.84
N THR A 56 -8.51 17.49 3.66
CA THR A 56 -8.13 17.85 5.03
C THR A 56 -8.57 16.72 5.96
N MET A 57 -7.64 16.20 6.75
CA MET A 57 -7.93 15.21 7.78
C MET A 57 -8.43 15.91 9.05
N HIS A 58 -9.57 15.49 9.55
CA HIS A 58 -10.20 16.05 10.74
C HIS A 58 -9.74 15.29 11.99
N VAL A 59 -9.21 16.01 12.96
CA VAL A 59 -8.72 15.44 14.23
C VAL A 59 -9.43 16.05 15.40
N LYS A 60 -10.09 15.24 16.22
CA LYS A 60 -10.67 15.63 17.51
C LYS A 60 -9.64 15.51 18.61
N LEU A 61 -9.59 16.49 19.49
CA LEU A 61 -8.67 16.50 20.63
C LEU A 61 -9.43 16.48 21.93
N GLU A 62 -9.28 15.41 22.72
CA GLU A 62 -9.94 15.22 24.03
C GLU A 62 -8.91 15.29 25.16
N ALA A 63 -9.08 16.27 26.02
CA ALA A 63 -8.22 16.53 27.19
C ALA A 63 -6.71 16.72 26.86
N VAL A 64 -6.40 17.13 25.63
CA VAL A 64 -5.03 17.23 25.10
C VAL A 64 -4.34 18.49 25.61
N THR A 65 -3.10 18.33 26.09
CA THR A 65 -2.25 19.46 26.57
C THR A 65 -1.97 20.47 25.45
N ALA A 66 -1.75 21.74 25.83
CA ALA A 66 -1.51 22.81 24.85
C ALA A 66 -0.30 22.57 23.93
N PRO A 67 0.86 22.05 24.40
CA PRO A 67 1.99 21.73 23.51
C PRO A 67 1.66 20.67 22.47
N LEU A 68 0.99 19.58 22.87
CA LEU A 68 0.61 18.51 21.94
C LEU A 68 -0.44 19.01 20.93
N ARG A 69 -1.44 19.78 21.39
CA ARG A 69 -2.41 20.44 20.49
C ARG A 69 -1.71 21.31 19.44
N ALA A 70 -0.75 22.13 19.83
CA ALA A 70 -0.01 22.98 18.92
C ALA A 70 0.79 22.17 17.89
N SER A 71 1.43 21.08 18.34
CA SER A 71 2.19 20.18 17.46
C SER A 71 1.31 19.49 16.43
N ILE A 72 0.11 19.05 16.80
CA ILE A 72 -0.86 18.44 15.89
C ILE A 72 -1.42 19.48 14.90
N ALA A 73 -1.81 20.65 15.39
CA ALA A 73 -2.37 21.72 14.56
C ALA A 73 -1.36 22.28 13.53
N ALA A 74 -0.06 22.12 13.79
CA ALA A 74 0.99 22.53 12.85
C ALA A 74 1.18 21.55 11.69
N GLN A 75 0.54 20.36 11.72
CA GLN A 75 0.70 19.38 10.65
C GLN A 75 -0.09 19.79 9.39
N SER A 76 0.58 19.76 8.25
CA SER A 76 -0.04 20.08 6.97
C SER A 76 -1.17 19.10 6.63
N GLY A 77 -2.34 19.66 6.25
CA GLY A 77 -3.52 18.86 5.90
C GLY A 77 -4.27 18.28 7.09
N VAL A 78 -4.05 18.85 8.29
CA VAL A 78 -4.80 18.54 9.52
C VAL A 78 -5.66 19.72 9.93
N ALA A 79 -6.92 19.47 10.26
CA ALA A 79 -7.83 20.42 10.89
C ALA A 79 -8.31 19.88 12.23
N ILE A 80 -8.29 20.72 13.25
CA ILE A 80 -8.85 20.38 14.56
C ILE A 80 -10.36 20.63 14.52
N VAL A 81 -11.13 19.63 14.94
CA VAL A 81 -12.61 19.66 14.93
C VAL A 81 -13.15 19.15 16.28
N ASP A 82 -14.42 19.47 16.56
CA ASP A 82 -15.10 18.99 17.77
C ASP A 82 -15.96 17.74 17.50
N HIS A 83 -16.33 17.50 16.24
CA HIS A 83 -17.19 16.38 15.81
C HIS A 83 -16.79 15.94 14.37
N ASP A 84 -17.30 14.82 13.94
CA ASP A 84 -17.07 14.24 12.59
C ASP A 84 -15.56 14.10 12.29
N ALA A 85 -14.80 13.59 13.25
CA ALA A 85 -13.36 13.43 13.14
C ALA A 85 -12.99 12.10 12.48
N ASP A 86 -11.95 12.13 11.64
CA ASP A 86 -11.30 10.95 11.09
C ASP A 86 -10.46 10.23 12.15
N LEU A 87 -9.90 11.01 13.08
CA LEU A 87 -9.10 10.52 14.20
C LEU A 87 -9.45 11.27 15.49
N THR A 88 -9.37 10.59 16.62
CA THR A 88 -9.48 11.22 17.94
C THR A 88 -8.18 11.01 18.73
N VAL A 89 -7.62 12.08 19.28
CA VAL A 89 -6.51 12.03 20.22
C VAL A 89 -7.06 12.24 21.62
N HIS A 90 -6.91 11.23 22.46
CA HIS A 90 -7.34 11.29 23.87
C HIS A 90 -6.12 11.21 24.78
N GLU A 91 -5.93 12.23 25.65
CA GLU A 91 -4.84 12.27 26.61
C GLU A 91 -5.39 12.04 28.03
N SER A 92 -4.80 11.08 28.76
CA SER A 92 -5.13 10.77 30.15
C SER A 92 -3.85 10.65 30.97
N GLY A 93 -3.54 11.67 31.75
CA GLY A 93 -2.29 11.78 32.48
C GLY A 93 -1.09 11.88 31.54
N GLN A 94 -0.19 10.89 31.58
CA GLN A 94 0.96 10.81 30.68
C GLN A 94 0.72 9.91 29.46
N GLN A 95 -0.43 9.28 29.39
CA GLN A 95 -0.79 8.39 28.28
C GLN A 95 -1.61 9.14 27.23
N VAL A 96 -1.31 8.88 25.98
CA VAL A 96 -2.09 9.36 24.84
C VAL A 96 -2.50 8.19 23.98
N GLN A 97 -3.75 8.20 23.58
CA GLN A 97 -4.31 7.24 22.62
C GLN A 97 -4.71 7.98 21.34
N LEU A 98 -4.36 7.39 20.21
CA LEU A 98 -4.90 7.74 18.90
C LEU A 98 -5.98 6.71 18.57
N LEU A 99 -7.19 7.20 18.37
CA LEU A 99 -8.35 6.37 18.08
C LEU A 99 -8.82 6.62 16.64
N GLY A 100 -9.26 5.57 15.97
CA GLY A 100 -9.94 5.64 14.69
C GLY A 100 -11.37 6.20 14.79
N PRO A 101 -12.08 6.34 13.67
CA PRO A 101 -13.42 6.93 13.63
C PRO A 101 -14.47 6.09 14.39
N ALA A 102 -14.25 4.79 14.54
CA ALA A 102 -15.09 3.89 15.34
C ALA A 102 -14.70 3.84 16.84
N GLY A 103 -13.69 4.62 17.25
CA GLY A 103 -13.14 4.60 18.61
C GLY A 103 -12.16 3.46 18.87
N ASP A 104 -11.78 2.72 17.86
CA ASP A 104 -10.78 1.65 17.91
C ASP A 104 -9.36 2.23 18.10
N PRO A 105 -8.55 1.68 19.03
CA PRO A 105 -7.23 2.20 19.31
C PRO A 105 -6.25 1.88 18.15
N ILE A 106 -5.67 2.92 17.56
CA ILE A 106 -4.61 2.80 16.54
C ILE A 106 -3.25 2.70 17.23
N VAL A 107 -2.98 3.58 18.19
CA VAL A 107 -1.73 3.60 18.97
C VAL A 107 -1.99 4.11 20.38
N SER A 108 -1.25 3.56 21.35
CA SER A 108 -1.16 4.08 22.70
C SER A 108 0.30 4.35 23.02
N THR A 109 0.61 5.57 23.49
CA THR A 109 1.98 5.99 23.80
C THR A 109 1.98 7.04 24.89
N VAL A 110 3.15 7.57 25.25
CA VAL A 110 3.26 8.68 26.19
C VAL A 110 3.11 10.03 25.47
N SER A 111 2.57 11.03 26.19
CA SER A 111 2.26 12.36 25.61
C SER A 111 3.45 13.08 24.99
N SER A 112 4.67 12.77 25.40
CA SER A 112 5.91 13.34 24.86
C SER A 112 6.48 12.59 23.64
N ASP A 113 5.87 11.48 23.21
CA ASP A 113 6.38 10.70 22.09
C ASP A 113 6.08 11.41 20.74
N PRO A 114 7.11 11.85 20.02
CA PRO A 114 6.93 12.50 18.72
C PRO A 114 6.30 11.59 17.66
N LYS A 115 6.33 10.27 17.86
CA LYS A 115 5.78 9.28 16.91
C LYS A 115 4.28 9.42 16.72
N LEU A 116 3.54 9.86 17.75
CA LEU A 116 2.12 10.16 17.61
C LEU A 116 1.87 11.24 16.56
N VAL A 117 2.60 12.36 16.64
CA VAL A 117 2.48 13.47 15.70
C VAL A 117 2.93 13.01 14.30
N GLN A 118 3.99 12.22 14.21
CA GLN A 118 4.45 11.62 12.95
C GLN A 118 3.38 10.71 12.31
N ARG A 119 2.70 9.90 13.13
CA ARG A 119 1.62 9.02 12.66
C ARG A 119 0.44 9.82 12.10
N ILE A 120 0.04 10.90 12.77
CA ILE A 120 -1.01 11.82 12.33
C ILE A 120 -0.60 12.50 11.02
N ALA A 121 0.62 13.03 10.93
CA ALA A 121 1.15 13.67 9.73
C ALA A 121 1.21 12.71 8.54
N ALA A 122 1.64 11.47 8.79
CA ALA A 122 1.72 10.43 7.75
C ALA A 122 0.32 10.02 7.27
N GLN A 123 -0.66 9.89 8.16
CA GLN A 123 -2.04 9.63 7.77
C GLN A 123 -2.62 10.75 6.90
N ALA A 124 -2.41 12.00 7.31
CA ALA A 124 -2.86 13.16 6.52
C ALA A 124 -2.18 13.19 5.14
N TRP A 125 -0.90 12.84 5.07
CA TRP A 125 -0.17 12.75 3.81
C TRP A 125 -0.72 11.62 2.92
N VAL A 126 -0.96 10.42 3.46
CA VAL A 126 -1.55 9.28 2.73
C VAL A 126 -2.91 9.67 2.17
N ASN A 127 -3.80 10.25 2.98
CA ASN A 127 -5.15 10.65 2.55
C ASN A 127 -5.13 11.64 1.37
N ARG A 128 -4.17 12.57 1.34
CA ARG A 128 -4.01 13.53 0.24
C ARG A 128 -3.35 12.93 -1.00
N THR A 129 -2.47 11.96 -0.81
CA THR A 129 -1.66 11.38 -1.90
C THR A 129 -2.41 10.28 -2.64
N LEU A 130 -3.27 9.54 -1.95
CA LEU A 130 -4.04 8.47 -2.56
C LEU A 130 -5.00 9.02 -3.63
N PRO A 131 -5.08 8.38 -4.80
CA PRO A 131 -6.05 8.76 -5.83
C PRO A 131 -7.49 8.56 -5.33
N ALA A 132 -8.43 9.25 -5.97
CA ALA A 132 -9.85 8.96 -5.78
C ALA A 132 -10.12 7.54 -6.25
N GLY A 133 -10.26 6.60 -5.32
CA GLY A 133 -10.67 5.24 -5.63
C GLY A 133 -12.07 5.21 -6.24
N SER A 134 -12.27 4.27 -7.15
CA SER A 134 -13.59 3.89 -7.67
C SER A 134 -13.77 2.40 -7.44
N ASP A 135 -14.99 1.90 -7.55
CA ASP A 135 -15.24 0.44 -7.52
C ASP A 135 -15.11 -0.21 -8.93
N ALA A 136 -14.48 0.50 -9.87
CA ALA A 136 -14.44 0.10 -11.29
C ALA A 136 -13.74 -1.23 -11.56
N LEU A 137 -12.81 -1.64 -10.69
CA LEU A 137 -12.08 -2.90 -10.79
C LEU A 137 -12.64 -3.98 -9.86
N GLY A 138 -13.62 -3.63 -9.01
CA GLY A 138 -14.27 -4.54 -8.06
C GLY A 138 -13.29 -5.15 -7.07
N LEU A 139 -12.37 -4.32 -6.54
CA LEU A 139 -11.35 -4.72 -5.57
C LEU A 139 -11.99 -5.14 -4.26
N ARG A 140 -11.60 -6.31 -3.76
CA ARG A 140 -11.86 -6.77 -2.38
C ARG A 140 -10.55 -7.34 -1.85
N ALA A 141 -10.17 -6.89 -0.66
CA ALA A 141 -8.96 -7.34 0.03
C ALA A 141 -9.28 -7.58 1.50
N GLU A 142 -8.82 -8.70 2.01
CA GLU A 142 -8.94 -9.10 3.41
C GLU A 142 -7.65 -9.84 3.81
N THR A 143 -7.33 -9.89 5.09
CA THR A 143 -6.29 -10.82 5.54
C THR A 143 -6.82 -12.24 5.47
N ASP A 144 -5.93 -13.22 5.39
CA ASP A 144 -6.29 -14.64 5.33
C ASP A 144 -7.46 -14.94 6.27
N PRO A 145 -8.59 -15.47 5.75
CA PRO A 145 -9.82 -15.68 6.53
C PRO A 145 -9.68 -16.68 7.70
N GLY A 146 -8.58 -17.41 7.78
CA GLY A 146 -8.22 -18.21 8.97
C GLY A 146 -7.72 -17.36 10.14
N SER A 147 -7.40 -16.09 9.94
CA SER A 147 -6.90 -15.20 10.98
C SER A 147 -8.03 -14.60 11.83
N ARG A 148 -7.72 -14.33 13.08
CA ARG A 148 -8.65 -13.83 14.12
C ARG A 148 -9.08 -12.38 13.89
N GLY A 149 -9.77 -12.10 12.77
CA GLY A 149 -10.30 -10.75 12.50
C GLY A 149 -9.22 -9.69 12.32
N ASN A 150 -8.25 -9.90 11.44
CA ASN A 150 -7.12 -8.99 11.18
C ASN A 150 -6.22 -8.73 12.40
N THR A 151 -6.14 -9.70 13.33
CA THR A 151 -5.37 -9.57 14.57
C THR A 151 -4.27 -10.62 14.62
N PHE A 152 -3.02 -10.16 14.79
CA PHE A 152 -1.83 -11.00 14.75
C PHE A 152 -0.89 -10.69 15.91
N VAL A 153 -0.15 -11.71 16.34
CA VAL A 153 0.86 -11.59 17.39
C VAL A 153 2.25 -11.60 16.74
N GLN A 154 3.22 -11.01 17.41
CA GLN A 154 4.63 -11.06 17.00
C GLN A 154 5.05 -12.46 16.56
N CYS A 155 5.77 -12.54 15.44
CA CYS A 155 6.23 -13.76 14.78
C CYS A 155 5.14 -14.59 14.08
N GLU A 156 3.88 -14.20 14.12
CA GLU A 156 2.90 -14.74 13.19
C GLU A 156 3.13 -14.17 11.79
N SER A 157 2.72 -14.92 10.79
CA SER A 157 2.76 -14.46 9.39
C SER A 157 1.39 -14.55 8.75
N PHE A 158 1.12 -13.66 7.80
CA PHE A 158 -0.15 -13.63 7.08
C PHE A 158 0.02 -13.16 5.64
N VAL A 159 -1.04 -13.28 4.86
CA VAL A 159 -1.17 -12.76 3.50
C VAL A 159 -2.45 -11.95 3.39
N PHE A 160 -2.55 -11.15 2.35
CA PHE A 160 -3.83 -10.59 1.91
C PHE A 160 -4.43 -11.49 0.84
N GLU A 161 -5.68 -11.85 0.99
CA GLU A 161 -6.48 -12.39 -0.10
C GLU A 161 -7.10 -11.24 -0.88
N VAL A 162 -6.69 -11.10 -2.13
CA VAL A 162 -7.19 -10.05 -3.02
C VAL A 162 -8.03 -10.68 -4.12
N ARG A 163 -9.23 -10.15 -4.32
CA ARG A 163 -10.15 -10.51 -5.39
C ARG A 163 -10.44 -9.28 -6.25
N LEU A 164 -10.50 -9.52 -7.56
CA LEU A 164 -10.77 -8.49 -8.56
C LEU A 164 -11.92 -8.94 -9.47
N GLN A 165 -12.74 -8.01 -9.93
CA GLN A 165 -13.73 -8.29 -10.98
C GLN A 165 -13.16 -8.04 -12.38
N LYS A 166 -12.08 -7.26 -12.51
CA LYS A 166 -11.33 -7.06 -13.75
C LYS A 166 -9.85 -7.24 -13.48
N PRO A 167 -9.06 -7.70 -14.47
CA PRO A 167 -7.62 -7.80 -14.33
C PRO A 167 -7.01 -6.45 -13.97
N ALA A 168 -6.05 -6.44 -13.03
CA ALA A 168 -5.41 -5.22 -12.56
C ALA A 168 -3.99 -5.46 -12.05
N TYR A 169 -3.22 -4.38 -11.96
CA TYR A 169 -1.92 -4.33 -11.28
C TYR A 169 -2.13 -3.90 -9.85
N LEU A 170 -1.44 -4.52 -8.91
CA LEU A 170 -1.65 -4.28 -7.48
C LEU A 170 -0.47 -3.54 -6.84
N MET A 171 -0.80 -2.72 -5.85
CA MET A 171 0.15 -2.18 -4.87
C MET A 171 -0.46 -2.29 -3.47
N LEU A 172 0.35 -2.72 -2.49
CA LEU A 172 0.02 -2.68 -1.08
C LEU A 172 0.96 -1.68 -0.39
N LEU A 173 0.39 -0.66 0.21
CA LEU A 173 1.10 0.36 0.97
C LEU A 173 0.68 0.25 2.43
N ASP A 174 1.65 0.00 3.29
CA ASP A 174 1.48 -0.03 4.73
C ASP A 174 1.82 1.32 5.35
N LEU A 175 1.02 1.74 6.32
CA LEU A 175 1.27 2.85 7.22
C LEU A 175 1.29 2.30 8.65
N ASP A 176 2.48 2.18 9.22
CA ASP A 176 2.69 1.60 10.53
C ASP A 176 2.22 2.51 11.69
N PRO A 177 2.08 1.99 12.93
CA PRO A 177 1.63 2.77 14.09
C PRO A 177 2.49 3.97 14.45
N GLN A 178 3.74 4.05 13.96
CA GLN A 178 4.68 5.15 14.19
C GLN A 178 4.78 6.13 13.02
N GLY A 179 3.97 5.95 11.96
CA GLY A 179 3.97 6.83 10.80
C GLY A 179 5.00 6.50 9.73
N GLY A 180 5.62 5.32 9.78
CA GLY A 180 6.44 4.81 8.71
C GLY A 180 5.59 4.25 7.58
N LEU A 181 6.08 4.38 6.36
CA LEU A 181 5.47 3.86 5.15
C LEU A 181 6.30 2.71 4.58
N THR A 182 5.64 1.67 4.09
CA THR A 182 6.31 0.53 3.45
C THR A 182 5.48 0.05 2.27
N VAL A 183 6.11 -0.14 1.10
CA VAL A 183 5.47 -0.83 -0.02
C VAL A 183 5.64 -2.33 0.20
N LEU A 184 4.56 -3.01 0.61
CA LEU A 184 4.56 -4.45 0.88
C LEU A 184 4.50 -5.28 -0.40
N TYR A 185 3.96 -4.72 -1.47
CA TYR A 185 3.83 -5.34 -2.78
C TYR A 185 3.64 -4.28 -3.87
N PRO A 186 4.27 -4.37 -5.05
CA PRO A 186 5.30 -5.36 -5.39
C PRO A 186 6.65 -4.99 -4.75
N THR A 187 7.41 -6.00 -4.31
CA THR A 187 8.77 -5.81 -3.79
C THR A 187 9.83 -6.14 -4.85
N ARG A 188 9.43 -6.84 -5.92
CA ARG A 188 10.28 -7.31 -7.01
C ARG A 188 9.65 -7.02 -8.38
N SER A 189 10.52 -6.93 -9.39
CA SER A 189 10.07 -6.71 -10.77
C SER A 189 9.13 -7.80 -11.28
N SER A 190 9.34 -9.07 -10.89
CA SER A 190 8.50 -10.21 -11.26
C SER A 190 7.09 -10.16 -10.68
N GLU A 191 6.86 -9.37 -9.64
CA GLU A 191 5.55 -9.20 -9.00
C GLU A 191 4.71 -8.11 -9.66
N ARG A 192 5.30 -7.31 -10.56
CA ARG A 192 4.63 -6.23 -11.30
C ARG A 192 3.85 -6.76 -12.51
N GLN A 193 3.20 -7.89 -12.35
CA GLN A 193 2.36 -8.51 -13.38
C GLN A 193 0.90 -8.23 -13.11
N VAL A 194 0.09 -8.34 -14.15
CA VAL A 194 -1.36 -8.27 -14.02
C VAL A 194 -1.87 -9.43 -13.16
N VAL A 195 -2.78 -9.12 -12.26
CA VAL A 195 -3.54 -10.10 -11.48
C VAL A 195 -4.87 -10.29 -12.16
N ASP A 196 -5.17 -11.55 -12.51
CA ASP A 196 -6.41 -11.91 -13.21
C ASP A 196 -7.64 -11.71 -12.31
N ALA A 197 -8.78 -11.50 -12.96
CA ALA A 197 -10.07 -11.42 -12.30
C ALA A 197 -10.57 -12.79 -11.83
N GLY A 198 -11.45 -12.79 -10.83
CA GLY A 198 -12.22 -13.96 -10.38
C GLY A 198 -11.67 -14.58 -9.10
N ALA A 199 -10.71 -15.50 -9.18
CA ALA A 199 -10.22 -16.21 -8.00
C ALA A 199 -9.48 -15.31 -7.02
N ALA A 200 -9.58 -15.61 -5.72
CA ALA A 200 -8.76 -14.96 -4.70
C ALA A 200 -7.27 -15.26 -4.94
N LYS A 201 -6.44 -14.24 -4.82
CA LYS A 201 -5.00 -14.35 -4.94
C LYS A 201 -4.34 -13.93 -3.63
N ALA A 202 -3.49 -14.82 -3.09
CA ALA A 202 -2.67 -14.50 -1.93
C ALA A 202 -1.55 -13.51 -2.33
N ILE A 203 -1.42 -12.41 -1.60
CA ILE A 203 -0.42 -11.37 -1.78
C ILE A 203 0.34 -11.20 -0.46
N PRO A 204 1.68 -11.24 -0.47
CA PRO A 204 2.59 -11.22 -1.62
C PRO A 204 2.71 -12.55 -2.38
N GLY A 205 2.29 -13.67 -1.85
CA GLY A 205 2.29 -14.96 -2.52
C GLY A 205 1.79 -16.09 -1.63
N SER A 206 1.53 -17.26 -2.20
CA SER A 206 1.08 -18.44 -1.47
C SER A 206 2.21 -19.23 -0.78
N ASP A 207 3.48 -18.97 -1.14
CA ASP A 207 4.63 -19.57 -0.46
C ASP A 207 4.77 -18.94 0.94
N PRO A 208 4.77 -19.75 2.03
CA PRO A 208 4.94 -19.22 3.40
C PRO A 208 6.17 -18.36 3.62
N LYS A 209 7.24 -18.54 2.81
CA LYS A 209 8.44 -17.70 2.84
C LYS A 209 8.22 -16.27 2.31
N GLN A 210 7.11 -16.04 1.64
CA GLN A 210 6.72 -14.73 1.10
C GLN A 210 5.68 -14.05 1.99
N HIS A 211 5.17 -14.72 3.02
CA HIS A 211 4.19 -14.17 3.93
C HIS A 211 4.74 -12.95 4.67
N ILE A 212 3.85 -12.04 5.01
CA ILE A 212 4.16 -10.84 5.79
C ILE A 212 4.37 -11.27 7.25
N LEU A 213 5.57 -11.04 7.78
CA LEU A 213 5.93 -11.39 9.15
C LEU A 213 5.62 -10.23 10.10
N VAL A 214 4.92 -10.51 11.19
CA VAL A 214 4.59 -9.52 12.22
C VAL A 214 5.80 -9.25 13.11
N THR A 215 6.31 -8.00 13.06
CA THR A 215 7.42 -7.50 13.88
C THR A 215 7.08 -6.12 14.45
N ALA A 216 7.84 -5.64 15.41
CA ALA A 216 7.67 -4.27 15.95
C ALA A 216 7.86 -3.20 14.85
N PRO A 217 7.20 -2.03 15.00
CA PRO A 217 6.36 -1.59 16.10
C PRO A 217 4.97 -2.22 16.09
N PHE A 218 4.39 -2.47 17.25
CA PHE A 218 3.06 -3.06 17.38
C PHE A 218 1.99 -1.98 17.56
N GLY A 219 0.77 -2.28 17.13
CA GLY A 219 -0.40 -1.40 17.14
C GLY A 219 -1.29 -1.69 15.94
N THR A 220 -1.97 -0.68 15.42
CA THR A 220 -2.78 -0.81 14.21
C THR A 220 -2.02 -0.28 13.00
N ASP A 221 -1.67 -1.17 12.11
CA ASP A 221 -1.17 -0.86 10.77
C ASP A 221 -2.37 -0.61 9.85
N GLN A 222 -2.27 0.39 8.99
CA GLN A 222 -3.26 0.62 7.94
C GLN A 222 -2.68 0.26 6.59
N VAL A 223 -3.11 -0.86 6.04
CA VAL A 223 -2.67 -1.29 4.72
C VAL A 223 -3.67 -0.79 3.67
N THR A 224 -3.18 0.03 2.74
CA THR A 224 -3.93 0.47 1.57
C THR A 224 -3.61 -0.45 0.40
N VAL A 225 -4.62 -1.13 -0.10
CA VAL A 225 -4.55 -1.94 -1.32
C VAL A 225 -5.05 -1.09 -2.48
N LEU A 226 -4.20 -0.92 -3.48
CA LEU A 226 -4.53 -0.21 -4.73
C LEU A 226 -4.52 -1.20 -5.89
N ALA A 227 -5.55 -1.12 -6.71
CA ALA A 227 -5.62 -1.84 -7.98
C ALA A 227 -5.64 -0.83 -9.13
N PHE A 228 -4.76 -1.00 -10.11
CA PHE A 228 -4.60 -0.12 -11.27
C PHE A 228 -4.97 -0.88 -12.55
N GLU A 229 -5.75 -0.27 -13.39
CA GLU A 229 -6.08 -0.82 -14.72
C GLU A 229 -4.84 -0.97 -15.61
N ARG A 230 -3.82 -0.12 -15.41
CA ARG A 230 -2.59 -0.08 -16.21
C ARG A 230 -1.36 -0.25 -15.32
N PRO A 231 -0.25 -0.77 -15.88
CA PRO A 231 1.01 -0.86 -15.14
C PRO A 231 1.50 0.53 -14.72
N GLN A 232 2.10 0.62 -13.54
CA GLN A 232 2.62 1.86 -12.98
C GLN A 232 4.15 1.83 -12.96
N GLU A 233 4.78 2.71 -13.74
CA GLU A 233 6.24 2.73 -13.88
C GLU A 233 6.96 3.13 -12.58
N PHE A 234 6.37 4.04 -11.79
CA PHE A 234 6.96 4.50 -10.53
C PHE A 234 7.18 3.36 -9.51
N LEU A 235 6.44 2.26 -9.63
CA LEU A 235 6.66 1.08 -8.78
C LEU A 235 8.03 0.44 -9.01
N ALA A 236 8.69 0.72 -10.14
CA ALA A 236 10.06 0.28 -10.39
C ALA A 236 11.08 0.98 -9.49
N GLU A 237 10.83 2.23 -9.16
CA GLU A 237 11.69 3.04 -8.30
C GLU A 237 11.50 2.72 -6.81
N LEU A 238 10.36 2.10 -6.46
CA LEU A 238 9.99 1.74 -5.08
C LEU A 238 10.31 0.27 -4.72
N ASN A 239 11.16 -0.40 -5.50
CA ASN A 239 11.53 -1.79 -5.22
C ASN A 239 12.08 -1.99 -3.80
N GLY A 240 11.69 -3.11 -3.20
CA GLY A 240 12.06 -3.51 -1.84
C GLY A 240 11.09 -3.01 -0.77
N ALA A 241 10.93 -3.82 0.25
CA ALA A 241 10.06 -3.55 1.41
C ALA A 241 10.75 -2.66 2.46
N GLU A 242 11.50 -1.65 2.03
CA GLU A 242 12.18 -0.73 2.94
C GLU A 242 11.19 0.29 3.50
N ARG A 243 11.23 0.47 4.82
CA ARG A 243 10.45 1.48 5.53
C ARG A 243 10.99 2.88 5.23
N PHE A 244 10.11 3.83 4.94
CA PHE A 244 10.48 5.22 4.68
C PHE A 244 9.54 6.20 5.39
N ALA A 245 10.00 7.43 5.60
CA ALA A 245 9.20 8.48 6.22
C ALA A 245 8.57 9.39 5.17
N VAL A 246 7.49 10.07 5.54
CA VAL A 246 6.95 11.21 4.79
C VAL A 246 8.03 12.28 4.65
N GLY A 247 8.13 12.89 3.45
CA GLY A 247 9.18 13.85 3.12
C GLY A 247 10.51 13.25 2.66
N SER A 248 10.63 11.92 2.64
CA SER A 248 11.78 11.23 2.03
C SER A 248 11.67 11.22 0.50
N GLY A 249 12.78 10.99 -0.19
CA GLY A 249 12.78 10.84 -1.65
C GLY A 249 11.85 9.72 -2.14
N ARG A 250 11.72 8.61 -1.39
CA ARG A 250 10.77 7.53 -1.72
C ARG A 250 9.31 7.97 -1.60
N ALA A 251 8.97 8.77 -0.57
CA ALA A 251 7.65 9.34 -0.43
C ALA A 251 7.32 10.31 -1.59
N GLU A 252 8.29 11.08 -2.06
CA GLU A 252 8.14 11.96 -3.21
C GLU A 252 7.93 11.19 -4.52
N VAL A 253 8.66 10.09 -4.73
CA VAL A 253 8.46 9.19 -5.88
C VAL A 253 7.04 8.63 -5.86
N LEU A 254 6.59 8.12 -4.71
CA LEU A 254 5.24 7.61 -4.53
C LEU A 254 4.17 8.67 -4.82
N ALA A 255 4.32 9.86 -4.23
CA ALA A 255 3.36 10.96 -4.43
C ALA A 255 3.26 11.38 -5.89
N ARG A 256 4.40 11.58 -6.57
CA ARG A 256 4.42 11.89 -8.01
C ARG A 256 3.78 10.79 -8.84
N GLY A 257 4.13 9.53 -8.55
CA GLY A 257 3.57 8.39 -9.26
C GLY A 257 2.06 8.33 -9.14
N LEU A 258 1.53 8.43 -7.92
CA LEU A 258 0.09 8.39 -7.66
C LEU A 258 -0.66 9.60 -8.25
N ALA A 259 -0.04 10.79 -8.31
CA ALA A 259 -0.63 11.97 -8.95
C ALA A 259 -0.77 11.83 -10.48
N HIS A 260 0.00 10.95 -11.12
CA HIS A 260 0.01 10.76 -12.58
C HIS A 260 -0.63 9.43 -13.00
N VAL A 261 -1.30 8.73 -12.08
CA VAL A 261 -1.98 7.48 -12.42
C VAL A 261 -3.05 7.72 -13.49
N SER A 262 -3.02 6.90 -14.53
CA SER A 262 -3.98 6.91 -15.62
C SER A 262 -4.84 5.65 -15.63
N GLY A 263 -6.09 5.78 -16.05
CA GLY A 263 -7.05 4.68 -16.05
C GLY A 263 -7.81 4.54 -14.72
N ALA A 264 -8.59 3.48 -14.62
CA ALA A 264 -9.36 3.19 -13.42
C ALA A 264 -8.44 2.77 -12.27
N VAL A 265 -8.77 3.25 -11.07
CA VAL A 265 -8.10 2.86 -9.82
C VAL A 265 -9.17 2.47 -8.81
N SER A 266 -8.99 1.32 -8.17
CA SER A 266 -9.76 0.95 -6.99
C SER A 266 -8.85 0.98 -5.77
N VAL A 267 -9.38 1.48 -4.65
CA VAL A 267 -8.63 1.64 -3.39
C VAL A 267 -9.45 1.03 -2.27
N GLN A 268 -8.81 0.22 -1.45
CA GLN A 268 -9.39 -0.33 -0.23
C GLN A 268 -8.38 -0.22 0.91
N GLN A 269 -8.84 0.18 2.09
CA GLN A 269 -8.03 0.19 3.32
C GLN A 269 -8.42 -0.97 4.22
N VAL A 270 -7.42 -1.62 4.80
CA VAL A 270 -7.57 -2.73 5.75
C VAL A 270 -6.73 -2.42 6.98
N ASN A 271 -7.35 -2.37 8.15
CA ASN A 271 -6.63 -2.23 9.41
C ASN A 271 -6.16 -3.61 9.88
N VAL A 272 -4.90 -3.70 10.28
CA VAL A 272 -4.25 -4.91 10.79
C VAL A 272 -3.75 -4.62 12.20
N ASN A 273 -4.30 -5.31 13.19
CA ASN A 273 -3.92 -5.13 14.59
C ASN A 273 -2.78 -6.09 14.94
N THR A 274 -1.71 -5.55 15.49
CA THR A 274 -0.51 -6.31 15.82
C THR A 274 -0.14 -6.12 17.30
N TYR A 275 0.29 -7.21 17.95
CA TYR A 275 0.61 -7.24 19.37
C TYR A 275 1.98 -7.86 19.62
N ALA A 276 2.65 -7.38 20.66
CA ALA A 276 3.88 -8.01 21.13
C ALA A 276 3.61 -9.45 21.60
N GLY A 277 4.48 -10.36 21.22
CA GLY A 277 4.43 -11.73 21.73
C GLY A 277 4.98 -11.84 23.15
N ASN A 278 4.59 -12.90 23.86
CA ASN A 278 5.07 -13.16 25.22
C ASN A 278 6.54 -13.64 25.20
N GLY A 279 7.48 -12.67 25.24
CA GLY A 279 8.86 -12.94 25.65
C GLY A 279 9.83 -13.47 24.59
N LYS A 280 9.55 -13.33 23.28
CA LYS A 280 10.55 -13.54 22.23
C LYS A 280 10.86 -12.23 21.55
N ASP A 281 12.05 -11.69 21.80
CA ASP A 281 12.51 -10.43 21.18
C ASP A 281 12.83 -10.58 19.69
N SER A 282 12.95 -11.80 19.17
CA SER A 282 13.17 -12.08 17.76
C SER A 282 12.36 -13.29 17.29
N CYS A 283 11.84 -13.20 16.09
CA CYS A 283 11.27 -14.35 15.40
C CYS A 283 12.43 -15.24 14.97
N GLY A 284 12.65 -16.31 15.74
CA GLY A 284 13.68 -17.29 15.41
C GLY A 284 13.45 -17.93 14.04
N PRO A 285 14.51 -18.53 13.44
CA PRO A 285 14.41 -19.22 12.18
C PRO A 285 13.48 -20.43 12.25
#